data_f1db76b60901df2fcdbea08c26aba61d
#
_entry.id   f1db76b60901df2fcdbea08c26aba61d
#
_cell.length_a   1.000
_cell.length_b   1.000
_cell.length_c   1.000
_cell.angle_alpha   90.00
_cell.angle_beta   90.00
_cell.angle_gamma   90.00
#
_symmetry.space_group_name_H-M   'P 1'
#
loop_
_entity.id
_entity.type
_entity.pdbx_description
1 polymer ?
#
loop_
_entity_poly.entity_id
_entity_poly.type
_entity_poly.pdbx_seq_one_letter_code
_entity_poly.pdbx_strand_id
1 'polypeptide(L)'
;MIVAGSASQVLSARVADETGRELVEVEYEEFPDGERMVRVPGVADENVAVVASTPTDSKYVELLQILDACSDASRIDLVLPYMGYARQDKKFEEGEPVTARALASALPRVETVTTVNVHEDGVLDWFDADETYDLDVTPLLADSLSVEKPLVLSPDEGARHLAESLADAFEGADADHLVKERLSGDEVRINPKSLDAEGRDAVVVDDMVATGGTMSTAVGMLKEQGASSVHAACVHPVFARNAVLRLYSAGADTVVATDTLSTALSKVSVAPVVARSLETDG
;
A
#
# COMPACT_ATOMS: atom_id res chain seq x y z
N MET A 1 2.04 -23.34 2.37
CA MET A 1 3.39 -22.75 2.28
C MET A 1 3.30 -21.26 1.98
N ILE A 2 4.34 -20.46 2.22
CA ILE A 2 4.44 -19.05 1.83
C ILE A 2 5.49 -18.94 0.73
N VAL A 3 5.09 -18.38 -0.41
CA VAL A 3 5.98 -18.11 -1.57
C VAL A 3 6.16 -16.59 -1.68
N ALA A 4 7.38 -16.12 -1.60
CA ALA A 4 7.69 -14.69 -1.58
C ALA A 4 7.93 -14.15 -3.00
N GLY A 5 7.40 -12.97 -3.33
CA GLY A 5 7.96 -12.11 -4.38
C GLY A 5 9.21 -11.40 -3.85
N SER A 6 10.20 -11.14 -4.69
CA SER A 6 11.49 -10.61 -4.24
C SER A 6 11.38 -9.18 -3.62
N ALA A 7 10.31 -8.44 -3.93
CA ALA A 7 10.00 -7.16 -3.29
C ALA A 7 9.33 -7.30 -1.92
N SER A 8 8.87 -8.50 -1.53
CA SER A 8 8.08 -8.75 -0.32
C SER A 8 8.75 -9.73 0.66
N GLN A 9 10.05 -10.03 0.51
CA GLN A 9 10.73 -11.07 1.28
C GLN A 9 10.57 -10.92 2.80
N VAL A 10 10.76 -9.71 3.33
CA VAL A 10 10.66 -9.44 4.78
C VAL A 10 9.22 -9.62 5.26
N LEU A 11 8.25 -9.11 4.51
CA LEU A 11 6.83 -9.28 4.83
C LEU A 11 6.43 -10.75 4.76
N SER A 12 6.86 -11.47 3.71
CA SER A 12 6.56 -12.91 3.56
C SER A 12 7.12 -13.76 4.71
N ALA A 13 8.35 -13.44 5.18
CA ALA A 13 8.92 -14.11 6.35
C ALA A 13 8.08 -13.86 7.61
N ARG A 14 7.61 -12.62 7.82
CA ARG A 14 6.71 -12.29 8.95
C ARG A 14 5.37 -12.99 8.84
N VAL A 15 4.78 -13.05 7.63
CA VAL A 15 3.53 -13.81 7.41
C VAL A 15 3.73 -15.30 7.69
N ALA A 16 4.89 -15.87 7.29
CA ALA A 16 5.23 -17.27 7.61
C ALA A 16 5.31 -17.49 9.11
N ASP A 17 5.96 -16.59 9.87
CA ASP A 17 6.06 -16.66 11.33
C ASP A 17 4.66 -16.55 11.99
N GLU A 18 3.80 -15.63 11.54
CA GLU A 18 2.45 -15.43 12.10
C GLU A 18 1.52 -16.62 11.81
N THR A 19 1.62 -17.23 10.61
CA THR A 19 0.76 -18.35 10.20
C THR A 19 1.31 -19.70 10.58
N GLY A 20 2.60 -19.80 10.97
CA GLY A 20 3.31 -21.07 11.14
C GLY A 20 3.51 -21.87 9.85
N ARG A 21 3.24 -21.27 8.66
CA ARG A 21 3.43 -21.92 7.36
C ARG A 21 4.91 -21.89 6.98
N GLU A 22 5.37 -22.93 6.30
CA GLU A 22 6.74 -23.01 5.77
C GLU A 22 6.98 -21.90 4.73
N LEU A 23 8.13 -21.21 4.86
CA LEU A 23 8.59 -20.23 3.87
C LEU A 23 9.40 -20.94 2.80
N VAL A 24 8.98 -20.86 1.54
CA VAL A 24 9.67 -21.48 0.40
C VAL A 24 10.89 -20.64 0.03
N GLU A 25 12.04 -21.29 -0.15
CA GLU A 25 13.24 -20.66 -0.68
C GLU A 25 13.11 -20.49 -2.19
N VAL A 26 12.66 -19.31 -2.61
CA VAL A 26 12.52 -18.94 -4.03
C VAL A 26 13.85 -18.45 -4.57
N GLU A 27 14.29 -19.03 -5.70
CA GLU A 27 15.48 -18.56 -6.42
C GLU A 27 15.09 -17.50 -7.47
N TYR A 28 15.86 -16.41 -7.50
CA TYR A 28 15.67 -15.32 -8.49
C TYR A 28 16.98 -15.16 -9.27
N GLU A 29 16.88 -15.18 -10.58
CA GLU A 29 18.02 -14.97 -11.46
C GLU A 29 17.73 -13.82 -12.45
N GLU A 30 18.71 -13.00 -12.74
CA GLU A 30 18.68 -12.00 -13.79
C GLU A 30 19.78 -12.32 -14.79
N PHE A 31 19.38 -12.55 -16.04
CA PHE A 31 20.29 -12.82 -17.13
C PHE A 31 20.99 -11.56 -17.62
N PRO A 32 22.15 -11.68 -18.31
CA PRO A 32 22.92 -10.52 -18.77
C PRO A 32 22.17 -9.57 -19.73
N ASP A 33 21.12 -10.04 -20.38
CA ASP A 33 20.23 -9.26 -21.26
C ASP A 33 19.07 -8.57 -20.50
N GLY A 34 18.99 -8.81 -19.17
CA GLY A 34 17.98 -8.24 -18.30
C GLY A 34 16.71 -9.08 -18.16
N GLU A 35 16.62 -10.22 -18.84
CA GLU A 35 15.54 -11.18 -18.59
C GLU A 35 15.65 -11.79 -17.19
N ARG A 36 14.54 -12.22 -16.63
CA ARG A 36 14.47 -12.79 -15.28
C ARG A 36 13.90 -14.19 -15.32
N MET A 37 14.33 -14.99 -14.35
CA MET A 37 13.81 -16.33 -14.11
C MET A 37 13.63 -16.52 -12.60
N VAL A 38 12.54 -17.18 -12.23
CA VAL A 38 12.32 -17.64 -10.86
C VAL A 38 12.23 -19.17 -10.82
N ARG A 39 12.60 -19.74 -9.68
CA ARG A 39 12.37 -21.15 -9.38
C ARG A 39 11.70 -21.26 -8.02
N VAL A 40 10.57 -21.95 -7.98
CA VAL A 40 9.77 -22.18 -6.77
C VAL A 40 9.72 -23.69 -6.50
N PRO A 41 10.62 -24.22 -5.66
CA PRO A 41 10.68 -25.67 -5.40
C PRO A 41 9.63 -26.13 -4.40
N GLY A 42 9.18 -27.39 -4.53
CA GLY A 42 8.47 -28.12 -3.50
C GLY A 42 6.99 -27.72 -3.28
N VAL A 43 6.36 -27.03 -4.25
CA VAL A 43 4.99 -26.53 -4.12
C VAL A 43 3.92 -27.44 -4.77
N ALA A 44 4.31 -28.48 -5.48
CA ALA A 44 3.38 -29.40 -6.11
C ALA A 44 2.48 -30.07 -5.05
N ASP A 45 1.18 -30.13 -5.35
CA ASP A 45 0.12 -30.66 -4.47
C ASP A 45 -0.04 -29.95 -3.11
N GLU A 46 0.60 -28.78 -2.92
CA GLU A 46 0.55 -27.98 -1.69
C GLU A 46 -0.45 -26.82 -1.79
N ASN A 47 -0.89 -26.29 -0.65
CA ASN A 47 -1.61 -25.03 -0.57
C ASN A 47 -0.60 -23.90 -0.37
N VAL A 48 -0.50 -23.01 -1.33
CA VAL A 48 0.47 -21.92 -1.32
C VAL A 48 -0.19 -20.56 -1.18
N ALA A 49 0.41 -19.66 -0.40
CA ALA A 49 0.09 -18.24 -0.41
C ALA A 49 1.27 -17.50 -1.03
N VAL A 50 1.03 -16.88 -2.19
CA VAL A 50 2.01 -16.05 -2.89
C VAL A 50 1.91 -14.62 -2.38
N VAL A 51 2.94 -14.10 -1.70
CA VAL A 51 2.97 -12.73 -1.17
C VAL A 51 3.92 -11.89 -2.01
N ALA A 52 3.40 -11.02 -2.87
CA ALA A 52 4.21 -10.30 -3.86
C ALA A 52 3.70 -8.88 -4.14
N SER A 53 4.43 -7.86 -3.74
CA SER A 53 4.23 -6.48 -4.19
C SER A 53 4.82 -6.26 -5.57
N THR A 54 4.13 -5.46 -6.40
CA THR A 54 4.51 -5.20 -7.80
C THR A 54 4.87 -3.72 -8.08
N PRO A 55 5.91 -3.15 -7.41
CA PRO A 55 6.25 -1.73 -7.55
C PRO A 55 6.85 -1.35 -8.91
N THR A 56 7.23 -2.31 -9.73
CA THR A 56 7.85 -2.10 -11.06
C THR A 56 7.39 -3.16 -12.05
N ASP A 57 7.55 -2.89 -13.35
CA ASP A 57 7.24 -3.82 -14.45
C ASP A 57 7.95 -5.16 -14.26
N SER A 58 9.22 -5.12 -13.84
CA SER A 58 9.99 -6.33 -13.60
C SER A 58 9.43 -7.18 -12.45
N LYS A 59 8.83 -6.55 -11.43
CA LYS A 59 8.16 -7.27 -10.33
C LYS A 59 6.82 -7.83 -10.74
N TYR A 60 6.17 -7.20 -11.68
CA TYR A 60 4.95 -7.75 -12.27
C TYR A 60 5.27 -8.99 -13.14
N VAL A 61 6.32 -8.93 -13.97
CA VAL A 61 6.78 -10.11 -14.73
C VAL A 61 7.23 -11.25 -13.79
N GLU A 62 7.94 -10.92 -12.72
CA GLU A 62 8.33 -11.88 -11.68
C GLU A 62 7.10 -12.56 -11.05
N LEU A 63 6.04 -11.81 -10.75
CA LEU A 63 4.78 -12.37 -10.22
C LEU A 63 4.15 -13.37 -11.20
N LEU A 64 4.08 -13.04 -12.50
CA LEU A 64 3.59 -13.96 -13.52
C LEU A 64 4.38 -15.27 -13.52
N GLN A 65 5.71 -15.20 -13.44
CA GLN A 65 6.58 -16.38 -13.39
C GLN A 65 6.39 -17.19 -12.10
N ILE A 66 6.20 -16.54 -10.95
CA ILE A 66 5.92 -17.22 -9.67
C ILE A 66 4.59 -17.99 -9.75
N LEU A 67 3.53 -17.35 -10.24
CA LEU A 67 2.22 -17.99 -10.36
C LEU A 67 2.24 -19.16 -11.36
N ASP A 68 2.95 -19.03 -12.48
CA ASP A 68 3.15 -20.13 -13.44
C ASP A 68 3.94 -21.29 -12.81
N ALA A 69 5.01 -20.98 -12.05
CA ALA A 69 5.81 -21.99 -11.34
C ALA A 69 5.02 -22.69 -10.21
N CYS A 70 3.95 -22.07 -9.72
CA CYS A 70 3.05 -22.65 -8.72
C CYS A 70 1.84 -23.39 -9.36
N SER A 71 1.77 -23.52 -10.68
CA SER A 71 0.59 -24.08 -11.39
C SER A 71 0.23 -25.53 -11.00
N ASP A 72 1.17 -26.29 -10.45
CA ASP A 72 0.94 -27.64 -9.93
C ASP A 72 0.55 -27.66 -8.43
N ALA A 73 0.39 -26.50 -7.79
CA ALA A 73 -0.12 -26.41 -6.42
C ALA A 73 -1.61 -26.81 -6.36
N SER A 74 -2.06 -27.33 -5.23
CA SER A 74 -3.47 -27.68 -5.01
C SER A 74 -4.36 -26.46 -4.84
N ARG A 75 -3.79 -25.35 -4.32
CA ARG A 75 -4.46 -24.08 -4.09
C ARG A 75 -3.43 -22.94 -4.13
N ILE A 76 -3.81 -21.82 -4.74
CA ILE A 76 -3.00 -20.59 -4.78
C ILE A 76 -3.83 -19.43 -4.22
N ASP A 77 -3.39 -18.90 -3.08
CA ASP A 77 -3.89 -17.64 -2.53
C ASP A 77 -2.88 -16.52 -2.85
N LEU A 78 -3.30 -15.52 -3.60
CA LEU A 78 -2.44 -14.40 -3.97
C LEU A 78 -2.66 -13.23 -3.01
N VAL A 79 -1.61 -12.81 -2.33
CA VAL A 79 -1.56 -11.57 -1.55
C VAL A 79 -0.74 -10.54 -2.33
N LEU A 80 -1.35 -9.43 -2.70
CA LEU A 80 -0.73 -8.27 -3.35
C LEU A 80 -0.67 -7.10 -2.36
N PRO A 81 0.35 -7.03 -1.49
CA PRO A 81 0.43 -5.96 -0.47
C PRO A 81 0.53 -4.57 -1.09
N TYR A 82 1.16 -4.46 -2.26
CA TYR A 82 1.14 -3.27 -3.10
C TYR A 82 0.98 -3.64 -4.57
N MET A 83 -0.09 -3.15 -5.18
CA MET A 83 -0.33 -3.29 -6.61
C MET A 83 0.15 -2.04 -7.36
N GLY A 84 1.22 -2.19 -8.13
CA GLY A 84 1.65 -1.16 -9.08
C GLY A 84 0.55 -0.87 -10.11
N TYR A 85 0.53 0.36 -10.63
CA TYR A 85 -0.49 0.83 -11.59
C TYR A 85 -1.93 0.92 -11.08
N ALA A 86 -2.25 0.63 -9.82
CA ALA A 86 -3.60 0.73 -9.27
C ALA A 86 -4.23 2.13 -9.44
N ARG A 87 -3.40 3.19 -9.58
CA ARG A 87 -3.82 4.57 -9.86
C ARG A 87 -4.27 4.81 -11.31
N GLN A 88 -4.04 3.87 -12.23
CA GLN A 88 -4.49 3.92 -13.63
C GLN A 88 -5.73 3.04 -13.81
N ASP A 89 -6.70 3.28 -12.94
CA ASP A 89 -7.99 2.58 -12.80
C ASP A 89 -9.02 3.00 -13.87
N LYS A 90 -8.80 4.13 -14.50
CA LYS A 90 -9.67 4.71 -15.55
C LYS A 90 -8.86 5.41 -16.63
N LYS A 91 -9.52 5.78 -17.70
CA LYS A 91 -8.95 6.65 -18.73
C LYS A 91 -9.08 8.10 -18.29
N PHE A 92 -7.98 8.83 -18.25
CA PHE A 92 -7.93 10.26 -17.99
C PHE A 92 -8.03 11.06 -19.32
N GLU A 93 -7.51 10.47 -20.41
CA GLU A 93 -7.59 11.03 -21.75
C GLU A 93 -8.03 9.98 -22.78
N GLU A 94 -8.49 10.44 -23.95
CA GLU A 94 -8.85 9.54 -25.05
C GLU A 94 -7.62 8.75 -25.56
N GLY A 95 -7.78 7.45 -25.75
CA GLY A 95 -6.70 6.55 -26.21
C GLY A 95 -5.86 5.96 -25.09
N GLU A 96 -5.99 6.38 -23.83
CA GLU A 96 -5.28 5.77 -22.72
C GLU A 96 -5.80 4.36 -22.39
N PRO A 97 -4.92 3.46 -21.93
CA PRO A 97 -5.34 2.19 -21.36
C PRO A 97 -5.89 2.37 -19.94
N VAL A 98 -6.68 1.42 -19.48
CA VAL A 98 -6.91 1.18 -18.05
C VAL A 98 -5.86 0.14 -17.61
N THR A 99 -4.70 0.61 -17.18
CA THR A 99 -3.53 -0.26 -16.96
C THR A 99 -3.76 -1.23 -15.80
N ALA A 100 -4.39 -0.78 -14.71
CA ALA A 100 -4.74 -1.65 -13.59
C ALA A 100 -5.57 -2.86 -14.06
N ARG A 101 -6.59 -2.63 -14.91
CA ARG A 101 -7.39 -3.72 -15.49
C ARG A 101 -6.56 -4.64 -16.38
N ALA A 102 -5.73 -4.07 -17.26
CA ALA A 102 -4.93 -4.86 -18.19
C ALA A 102 -3.96 -5.80 -17.43
N LEU A 103 -3.41 -5.33 -16.32
CA LEU A 103 -2.50 -6.11 -15.48
C LEU A 103 -3.26 -7.13 -14.63
N ALA A 104 -4.32 -6.75 -13.94
CA ALA A 104 -5.12 -7.69 -13.14
C ALA A 104 -5.64 -8.86 -14.00
N SER A 105 -6.23 -8.54 -15.18
CA SER A 105 -6.76 -9.57 -16.09
C SER A 105 -5.70 -10.42 -16.80
N ALA A 106 -4.41 -10.07 -16.72
CA ALA A 106 -3.33 -10.87 -17.30
C ALA A 106 -2.72 -11.87 -16.30
N LEU A 107 -3.07 -11.77 -15.02
CA LEU A 107 -2.69 -12.79 -14.02
C LEU A 107 -3.48 -14.08 -14.27
N PRO A 108 -2.85 -15.25 -14.08
CA PRO A 108 -3.57 -16.52 -14.15
C PRO A 108 -4.62 -16.59 -13.03
N ARG A 109 -5.64 -17.44 -13.24
CA ARG A 109 -6.66 -17.71 -12.22
C ARG A 109 -6.02 -18.24 -10.93
N VAL A 110 -6.51 -17.74 -9.81
CA VAL A 110 -6.15 -18.18 -8.46
C VAL A 110 -7.42 -18.34 -7.62
N GLU A 111 -7.36 -18.99 -6.46
CA GLU A 111 -8.52 -19.15 -5.59
C GLU A 111 -8.89 -17.84 -4.91
N THR A 112 -7.91 -17.13 -4.33
CA THR A 112 -8.18 -15.85 -3.70
C THR A 112 -7.18 -14.77 -4.15
N VAL A 113 -7.63 -13.51 -4.18
CA VAL A 113 -6.75 -12.35 -4.29
C VAL A 113 -7.02 -11.42 -3.12
N THR A 114 -5.99 -11.18 -2.33
CA THR A 114 -6.03 -10.24 -1.21
C THR A 114 -5.12 -9.05 -1.50
N THR A 115 -5.68 -7.84 -1.50
CA THR A 115 -4.94 -6.58 -1.57
C THR A 115 -4.88 -5.90 -0.20
N VAL A 116 -4.12 -4.84 -0.09
CA VAL A 116 -4.03 -4.01 1.12
C VAL A 116 -4.26 -2.57 0.70
N ASN A 117 -5.32 -1.93 1.20
CA ASN A 117 -5.71 -0.55 0.90
C ASN A 117 -5.47 -0.21 -0.59
N VAL A 118 -6.06 -1.00 -1.49
CA VAL A 118 -5.96 -0.76 -2.93
C VAL A 118 -6.54 0.61 -3.27
N HIS A 119 -5.94 1.33 -4.21
CA HIS A 119 -6.31 2.72 -4.52
C HIS A 119 -7.78 2.92 -4.90
N GLU A 120 -8.39 1.93 -5.55
CA GLU A 120 -9.81 1.92 -5.96
C GLU A 120 -10.34 0.49 -5.88
N ASP A 121 -11.39 0.26 -5.12
CA ASP A 121 -12.00 -1.08 -4.88
C ASP A 121 -12.41 -1.79 -6.17
N GLY A 122 -12.86 -1.05 -7.18
CA GLY A 122 -13.27 -1.60 -8.48
C GLY A 122 -12.14 -2.34 -9.23
N VAL A 123 -10.89 -2.23 -8.79
CA VAL A 123 -9.77 -3.01 -9.34
C VAL A 123 -9.92 -4.49 -9.04
N LEU A 124 -10.54 -4.84 -7.92
CA LEU A 124 -10.75 -6.22 -7.48
C LEU A 124 -11.59 -7.04 -8.45
N ASP A 125 -12.56 -6.41 -9.12
CA ASP A 125 -13.45 -7.05 -10.10
C ASP A 125 -12.74 -7.54 -11.38
N TRP A 126 -11.46 -7.15 -11.57
CA TRP A 126 -10.70 -7.50 -12.78
C TRP A 126 -9.80 -8.72 -12.61
N PHE A 127 -9.65 -9.24 -11.41
CA PHE A 127 -8.91 -10.48 -11.17
C PHE A 127 -9.77 -11.70 -11.52
N ASP A 128 -9.14 -12.73 -12.07
CA ASP A 128 -9.77 -14.06 -12.24
C ASP A 128 -9.52 -14.88 -10.98
N ALA A 129 -10.39 -14.70 -9.99
CA ALA A 129 -10.33 -15.37 -8.70
C ALA A 129 -11.74 -15.77 -8.23
N ASP A 130 -11.83 -16.76 -7.34
CA ASP A 130 -13.11 -17.13 -6.74
C ASP A 130 -13.57 -16.08 -5.74
N GLU A 131 -12.63 -15.50 -4.98
CA GLU A 131 -12.88 -14.46 -4.00
C GLU A 131 -11.79 -13.39 -4.02
N THR A 132 -12.18 -12.15 -3.73
CA THR A 132 -11.25 -11.01 -3.66
C THR A 132 -11.50 -10.21 -2.39
N TYR A 133 -10.43 -9.76 -1.74
CA TYR A 133 -10.49 -8.99 -0.50
C TYR A 133 -9.55 -7.78 -0.58
N ASP A 134 -9.96 -6.67 0.05
CA ASP A 134 -9.06 -5.57 0.37
C ASP A 134 -8.97 -5.39 1.88
N LEU A 135 -7.77 -5.40 2.41
CA LEU A 135 -7.50 -5.28 3.85
C LEU A 135 -7.21 -3.83 4.19
N ASP A 136 -8.05 -3.21 5.03
CA ASP A 136 -7.70 -1.92 5.62
C ASP A 136 -6.73 -2.13 6.79
N VAL A 137 -5.49 -1.69 6.59
CA VAL A 137 -4.42 -1.73 7.60
C VAL A 137 -4.10 -0.35 8.17
N THR A 138 -4.84 0.67 7.75
CA THR A 138 -4.64 2.07 8.19
C THR A 138 -4.61 2.22 9.71
N PRO A 139 -5.48 1.55 10.50
CA PRO A 139 -5.44 1.63 11.96
C PRO A 139 -4.11 1.20 12.58
N LEU A 140 -3.36 0.29 11.94
CA LEU A 140 -2.07 -0.16 12.45
C LEU A 140 -1.01 0.95 12.52
N LEU A 141 -1.15 1.99 11.71
CA LEU A 141 -0.24 3.13 11.70
C LEU A 141 -0.23 3.87 13.05
N ALA A 142 -1.33 3.80 13.82
CA ALA A 142 -1.46 4.41 15.13
C ALA A 142 -0.40 3.90 16.13
N ASP A 143 -0.03 2.62 16.08
CA ASP A 143 0.93 2.00 17.00
C ASP A 143 2.33 2.64 16.92
N SER A 144 2.66 3.29 15.81
CA SER A 144 3.94 3.95 15.59
C SER A 144 3.89 5.48 15.74
N LEU A 145 2.74 6.01 16.17
CA LEU A 145 2.51 7.44 16.38
C LEU A 145 2.31 7.73 17.87
N SER A 146 3.20 8.57 18.43
CA SER A 146 3.10 8.99 19.83
C SER A 146 2.38 10.33 19.91
N VAL A 147 1.06 10.33 19.75
CA VAL A 147 0.20 11.52 19.71
C VAL A 147 -1.02 11.34 20.60
N GLU A 148 -1.54 12.45 21.13
CA GLU A 148 -2.75 12.45 21.97
C GLU A 148 -3.87 13.24 21.29
N LYS A 149 -5.05 12.60 21.09
CA LYS A 149 -6.24 13.22 20.48
C LYS A 149 -5.90 13.98 19.18
N PRO A 150 -5.21 13.34 18.23
CA PRO A 150 -4.73 14.03 17.07
C PRO A 150 -5.86 14.54 16.17
N LEU A 151 -5.56 15.55 15.37
CA LEU A 151 -6.33 15.86 14.18
C LEU A 151 -5.78 15.00 13.03
N VAL A 152 -6.56 14.05 12.57
CA VAL A 152 -6.18 13.16 11.45
C VAL A 152 -6.74 13.73 10.15
N LEU A 153 -5.88 13.92 9.16
CA LEU A 153 -6.24 14.55 7.90
C LEU A 153 -5.85 13.69 6.70
N SER A 154 -6.77 13.55 5.75
CA SER A 154 -6.42 13.10 4.42
C SER A 154 -6.12 14.30 3.51
N PRO A 155 -5.19 14.13 2.53
CA PRO A 155 -4.80 15.19 1.62
C PRO A 155 -5.88 15.54 0.58
N ASP A 156 -6.94 14.76 0.47
CA ASP A 156 -8.14 15.02 -0.34
C ASP A 156 -9.35 14.20 0.14
N GLU A 157 -10.51 14.45 -0.49
CA GLU A 157 -11.76 13.79 -0.15
C GLU A 157 -11.74 12.28 -0.47
N GLY A 158 -11.01 11.85 -1.51
CA GLY A 158 -10.91 10.43 -1.89
C GLY A 158 -10.30 9.55 -0.79
N ALA A 159 -9.30 10.08 -0.08
CA ALA A 159 -8.64 9.38 1.02
C ALA A 159 -9.29 9.65 2.41
N ARG A 160 -10.48 10.30 2.46
CA ARG A 160 -11.14 10.65 3.73
C ARG A 160 -11.42 9.41 4.61
N HIS A 161 -11.81 8.30 4.01
CA HIS A 161 -12.06 7.04 4.72
C HIS A 161 -10.81 6.56 5.48
N LEU A 162 -9.59 6.80 4.98
CA LEU A 162 -8.34 6.46 5.67
C LEU A 162 -8.12 7.35 6.90
N ALA A 163 -8.46 8.64 6.80
CA ALA A 163 -8.39 9.54 7.96
C ALA A 163 -9.39 9.14 9.04
N GLU A 164 -10.60 8.75 8.67
CA GLU A 164 -11.62 8.24 9.58
C GLU A 164 -11.16 6.93 10.23
N SER A 165 -10.67 5.96 9.44
CA SER A 165 -10.17 4.67 9.92
C SER A 165 -8.98 4.82 10.88
N LEU A 166 -8.03 5.73 10.59
CA LEU A 166 -6.92 6.00 11.49
C LEU A 166 -7.36 6.72 12.77
N ALA A 167 -8.30 7.68 12.65
CA ALA A 167 -8.80 8.41 13.81
C ALA A 167 -9.53 7.49 14.81
N ASP A 168 -10.26 6.49 14.32
CA ASP A 168 -10.95 5.51 15.16
C ASP A 168 -9.97 4.68 16.04
N ALA A 169 -8.69 4.63 15.67
CA ALA A 169 -7.65 3.98 16.47
C ALA A 169 -7.15 4.84 17.66
N PHE A 170 -7.55 6.12 17.75
CA PHE A 170 -7.17 7.03 18.82
C PHE A 170 -8.39 7.48 19.64
N GLU A 171 -8.27 7.51 20.94
CA GLU A 171 -9.32 8.07 21.81
C GLU A 171 -9.43 9.59 21.64
N GLY A 172 -10.58 10.07 21.15
CA GLY A 172 -10.88 11.51 21.03
C GLY A 172 -10.13 12.22 19.88
N ALA A 173 -9.72 11.50 18.86
CA ALA A 173 -9.24 12.09 17.62
C ALA A 173 -10.40 12.67 16.80
N ASP A 174 -10.08 13.63 15.94
CA ASP A 174 -10.97 14.16 14.91
C ASP A 174 -10.43 13.80 13.53
N ALA A 175 -11.32 13.47 12.59
CA ALA A 175 -10.96 13.24 11.19
C ALA A 175 -11.49 14.35 10.29
N ASP A 176 -10.67 14.82 9.34
CA ASP A 176 -11.08 15.78 8.30
C ASP A 176 -10.27 15.52 7.01
N HIS A 177 -10.54 16.28 5.97
CA HIS A 177 -9.81 16.21 4.70
C HIS A 177 -9.56 17.61 4.14
N LEU A 178 -8.55 17.74 3.28
CA LEU A 178 -8.25 18.98 2.59
C LEU A 178 -9.11 19.09 1.30
N VAL A 179 -9.65 20.28 1.08
CA VAL A 179 -10.44 20.56 -0.14
C VAL A 179 -9.49 21.05 -1.23
N LYS A 180 -9.38 20.31 -2.32
CA LYS A 180 -8.61 20.71 -3.52
C LYS A 180 -9.51 21.44 -4.49
N GLU A 181 -9.21 22.69 -4.81
CA GLU A 181 -9.78 23.41 -5.95
C GLU A 181 -8.82 23.30 -7.14
N ARG A 182 -9.26 22.67 -8.24
CA ARG A 182 -8.55 22.73 -9.52
C ARG A 182 -8.86 24.08 -10.19
N LEU A 183 -7.85 24.95 -10.27
CA LEU A 183 -8.02 26.28 -10.88
C LEU A 183 -7.87 26.23 -12.41
N SER A 184 -6.92 25.51 -12.97
CA SER A 184 -6.77 25.16 -14.40
C SER A 184 -5.50 24.34 -14.64
N GLY A 185 -5.53 23.35 -15.55
CA GLY A 185 -4.34 22.54 -15.89
C GLY A 185 -3.72 21.84 -14.67
N ASP A 186 -2.43 22.02 -14.49
CA ASP A 186 -1.67 21.40 -13.37
C ASP A 186 -1.70 22.21 -12.07
N GLU A 187 -2.40 23.33 -12.02
CA GLU A 187 -2.45 24.20 -10.85
C GLU A 187 -3.57 23.76 -9.89
N VAL A 188 -3.17 23.06 -8.83
CA VAL A 188 -4.03 22.64 -7.72
C VAL A 188 -3.85 23.65 -6.58
N ARG A 189 -4.92 24.37 -6.23
CA ARG A 189 -4.98 25.17 -5.02
C ARG A 189 -5.65 24.35 -3.92
N ILE A 190 -4.95 24.13 -2.83
CA ILE A 190 -5.59 23.60 -1.62
C ILE A 190 -6.19 24.80 -0.90
N ASN A 191 -7.52 24.79 -0.75
CA ASN A 191 -8.21 25.84 -0.01
C ASN A 191 -7.89 25.64 1.48
N PRO A 192 -7.32 26.64 2.17
CA PRO A 192 -7.15 26.55 3.62
C PRO A 192 -8.53 26.66 4.28
N LYS A 193 -9.22 25.53 4.38
CA LYS A 193 -10.28 25.40 5.38
C LYS A 193 -9.60 25.68 6.73
N SER A 194 -10.21 26.49 7.59
CA SER A 194 -9.73 26.67 8.96
C SER A 194 -9.83 25.31 9.64
N LEU A 195 -8.71 24.61 9.67
CA LEU A 195 -8.56 23.38 10.43
C LEU A 195 -8.34 23.79 11.89
N ASP A 196 -8.94 23.09 12.81
CA ASP A 196 -8.72 23.32 14.26
C ASP A 196 -7.39 22.64 14.66
N ALA A 197 -6.29 23.15 14.08
CA ALA A 197 -4.94 22.57 14.21
C ALA A 197 -4.08 23.27 15.27
N GLU A 198 -4.44 24.50 15.71
CA GLU A 198 -3.63 25.28 16.61
C GLU A 198 -3.36 24.54 17.94
N GLY A 199 -2.09 24.31 18.24
CA GLY A 199 -1.65 23.64 19.46
C GLY A 199 -1.93 22.15 19.55
N ARG A 200 -2.50 21.53 18.49
CA ARG A 200 -2.79 20.09 18.43
C ARG A 200 -1.71 19.30 17.71
N ASP A 201 -1.61 18.02 18.04
CA ASP A 201 -0.91 17.06 17.20
C ASP A 201 -1.76 16.75 15.96
N ALA A 202 -1.10 16.71 14.79
CA ALA A 202 -1.77 16.41 13.53
C ALA A 202 -1.10 15.23 12.81
N VAL A 203 -1.92 14.40 12.17
CA VAL A 203 -1.46 13.28 11.35
C VAL A 203 -2.04 13.44 9.94
N VAL A 204 -1.19 13.51 8.92
CA VAL A 204 -1.63 13.43 7.52
C VAL A 204 -1.48 12.00 7.05
N VAL A 205 -2.59 11.36 6.64
CA VAL A 205 -2.59 9.96 6.17
C VAL A 205 -3.08 9.86 4.73
N ASP A 206 -2.45 8.97 3.96
CA ASP A 206 -2.81 8.65 2.57
C ASP A 206 -2.58 7.16 2.31
N ASP A 207 -3.22 6.61 1.27
CA ASP A 207 -2.93 5.23 0.82
C ASP A 207 -1.47 5.09 0.40
N MET A 208 -0.95 6.04 -0.37
CA MET A 208 0.43 6.00 -0.83
C MET A 208 1.11 7.36 -0.90
N VAL A 209 2.41 7.35 -0.65
CA VAL A 209 3.27 8.49 -0.90
C VAL A 209 4.19 8.20 -2.08
N ALA A 210 3.83 8.72 -3.27
CA ALA A 210 4.68 8.63 -4.45
C ALA A 210 5.77 9.73 -4.42
N THR A 211 5.50 10.93 -4.96
CA THR A 211 6.47 12.04 -4.97
C THR A 211 6.41 12.94 -3.73
N GLY A 212 5.44 12.71 -2.86
CA GLY A 212 5.22 13.45 -1.63
C GLY A 212 4.68 14.88 -1.80
N GLY A 213 4.30 15.28 -3.02
CA GLY A 213 3.86 16.65 -3.30
C GLY A 213 2.60 17.05 -2.52
N THR A 214 1.54 16.27 -2.64
CA THR A 214 0.26 16.54 -1.97
C THR A 214 0.43 16.51 -0.45
N MET A 215 1.04 15.44 0.07
CA MET A 215 1.24 15.28 1.51
C MET A 215 2.15 16.38 2.10
N SER A 216 3.23 16.77 1.42
CA SER A 216 4.09 17.87 1.89
C SER A 216 3.36 19.21 1.95
N THR A 217 2.45 19.48 1.01
CA THR A 217 1.61 20.68 1.06
C THR A 217 0.69 20.64 2.28
N ALA A 218 0.06 19.51 2.57
CA ALA A 218 -0.78 19.33 3.76
C ALA A 218 0.00 19.55 5.06
N VAL A 219 1.21 18.96 5.16
CA VAL A 219 2.12 19.15 6.29
C VAL A 219 2.46 20.64 6.49
N GLY A 220 2.87 21.34 5.43
CA GLY A 220 3.19 22.77 5.50
C GLY A 220 2.00 23.62 5.98
N MET A 221 0.80 23.36 5.47
CA MET A 221 -0.41 24.08 5.90
C MET A 221 -0.73 23.87 7.38
N LEU A 222 -0.59 22.67 7.90
CA LEU A 222 -0.79 22.37 9.33
C LEU A 222 0.22 23.12 10.21
N LYS A 223 1.49 23.15 9.79
CA LYS A 223 2.53 23.93 10.49
C LYS A 223 2.22 25.42 10.47
N GLU A 224 1.77 25.97 9.33
CA GLU A 224 1.36 27.38 9.22
C GLU A 224 0.14 27.73 10.09
N GLN A 225 -0.76 26.75 10.32
CA GLN A 225 -1.92 26.87 11.20
C GLN A 225 -1.61 26.58 12.68
N GLY A 226 -0.33 26.43 13.04
CA GLY A 226 0.11 26.33 14.43
C GLY A 226 -0.03 24.96 15.06
N ALA A 227 -0.08 23.87 14.27
CA ALA A 227 -0.03 22.51 14.81
C ALA A 227 1.22 22.31 15.68
N SER A 228 1.05 21.67 16.85
CA SER A 228 2.12 21.36 17.80
C SER A 228 3.15 20.41 17.19
N SER A 229 2.65 19.31 16.63
CA SER A 229 3.43 18.38 15.83
C SER A 229 2.68 17.99 14.57
N VAL A 230 3.40 17.58 13.51
CA VAL A 230 2.79 17.08 12.27
C VAL A 230 3.49 15.80 11.85
N HIS A 231 2.74 14.73 11.75
CA HIS A 231 3.20 13.41 11.35
C HIS A 231 2.64 13.05 9.98
N ALA A 232 3.46 12.48 9.11
CA ALA A 232 3.03 11.94 7.83
C ALA A 232 2.96 10.41 7.93
N ALA A 233 1.82 9.82 7.58
CA ALA A 233 1.60 8.39 7.63
C ALA A 233 1.09 7.89 6.26
N CYS A 234 1.53 6.72 5.80
CA CYS A 234 0.99 6.10 4.60
C CYS A 234 1.04 4.58 4.67
N VAL A 235 0.12 3.95 3.95
CA VAL A 235 0.15 2.51 3.79
C VAL A 235 1.29 2.12 2.84
N HIS A 236 1.38 2.71 1.65
CA HIS A 236 2.35 2.33 0.62
C HIS A 236 3.48 3.36 0.46
N PRO A 237 4.67 3.08 1.02
CA PRO A 237 5.82 3.99 0.94
C PRO A 237 6.56 3.85 -0.40
N VAL A 238 5.96 4.32 -1.49
CA VAL A 238 6.62 4.32 -2.82
C VAL A 238 7.84 5.23 -2.81
N PHE A 239 7.76 6.38 -2.12
CA PHE A 239 8.83 7.35 -1.88
C PHE A 239 9.75 7.62 -3.08
N ALA A 240 9.12 7.86 -4.23
CA ALA A 240 9.84 8.15 -5.45
C ALA A 240 10.62 9.47 -5.34
N ARG A 241 11.80 9.51 -5.96
CA ARG A 241 12.68 10.68 -6.03
C ARG A 241 13.06 11.20 -4.63
N ASN A 242 12.72 12.46 -4.32
CA ASN A 242 13.03 13.14 -3.06
C ASN A 242 11.81 13.25 -2.12
N ALA A 243 10.85 12.34 -2.20
CA ALA A 243 9.60 12.42 -1.44
C ALA A 243 9.84 12.59 0.07
N VAL A 244 10.69 11.77 0.66
CA VAL A 244 11.02 11.82 2.09
C VAL A 244 11.63 13.17 2.50
N LEU A 245 12.60 13.66 1.72
CA LEU A 245 13.21 14.97 1.98
C LEU A 245 12.19 16.10 1.90
N ARG A 246 11.23 15.99 0.96
CA ARG A 246 10.18 16.99 0.78
C ARG A 246 9.25 17.03 2.00
N LEU A 247 8.88 15.87 2.56
CA LEU A 247 8.05 15.80 3.76
C LEU A 247 8.74 16.45 4.97
N TYR A 248 9.99 16.09 5.24
CA TYR A 248 10.74 16.71 6.34
C TYR A 248 11.00 18.20 6.11
N SER A 249 11.27 18.62 4.87
CA SER A 249 11.45 20.05 4.54
C SER A 249 10.15 20.85 4.69
N ALA A 250 8.99 20.22 4.55
CA ALA A 250 7.69 20.85 4.81
C ALA A 250 7.36 20.95 6.30
N GLY A 251 8.16 20.32 7.18
CA GLY A 251 7.99 20.37 8.62
C GLY A 251 7.40 19.12 9.26
N ALA A 252 7.38 17.97 8.56
CA ALA A 252 6.99 16.73 9.20
C ALA A 252 7.97 16.36 10.33
N ASP A 253 7.44 16.12 11.53
CA ASP A 253 8.24 15.68 12.69
C ASP A 253 8.57 14.19 12.58
N THR A 254 7.66 13.40 12.01
CA THR A 254 7.83 11.96 11.78
C THR A 254 7.19 11.55 10.46
N VAL A 255 7.80 10.58 9.78
CA VAL A 255 7.22 9.88 8.63
C VAL A 255 7.14 8.40 8.97
N VAL A 256 5.93 7.84 8.90
CA VAL A 256 5.62 6.43 9.24
C VAL A 256 4.97 5.76 8.05
N ALA A 257 5.34 4.50 7.80
CA ALA A 257 4.73 3.69 6.76
C ALA A 257 4.65 2.22 7.16
N THR A 258 3.80 1.47 6.44
CA THR A 258 3.73 0.02 6.57
C THR A 258 4.84 -0.66 5.75
N ASP A 259 4.96 -1.98 5.91
CA ASP A 259 5.90 -2.82 5.17
C ASP A 259 5.30 -3.46 3.90
N THR A 260 4.21 -2.92 3.37
CA THR A 260 3.70 -3.29 2.02
C THR A 260 4.75 -3.07 0.94
N LEU A 261 5.63 -2.08 1.15
CA LEU A 261 6.90 -1.88 0.45
C LEU A 261 8.01 -1.68 1.49
N SER A 262 9.11 -2.40 1.35
CA SER A 262 10.21 -2.36 2.32
C SER A 262 11.08 -1.12 2.14
N THR A 263 11.06 -0.23 3.14
CA THR A 263 11.90 0.98 3.22
C THR A 263 12.40 1.18 4.64
N ALA A 264 13.33 2.11 4.85
CA ALA A 264 13.81 2.45 6.19
C ALA A 264 12.72 3.06 7.10
N LEU A 265 11.60 3.51 6.52
CA LEU A 265 10.46 4.12 7.21
C LEU A 265 9.29 3.16 7.40
N SER A 266 9.39 1.93 6.89
CA SER A 266 8.39 0.86 7.02
C SER A 266 8.49 0.22 8.41
N LYS A 267 7.92 0.89 9.41
CA LYS A 267 7.99 0.47 10.83
C LYS A 267 6.78 -0.35 11.28
N VAL A 268 5.70 -0.31 10.52
CA VAL A 268 4.45 -0.99 10.83
C VAL A 268 4.33 -2.22 9.94
N SER A 269 4.18 -3.40 10.53
CA SER A 269 4.00 -4.62 9.75
C SER A 269 2.53 -4.91 9.51
N VAL A 270 2.18 -5.22 8.25
CA VAL A 270 0.84 -5.70 7.88
C VAL A 270 0.70 -7.23 8.01
N ALA A 271 1.78 -7.93 8.36
CA ALA A 271 1.79 -9.39 8.47
C ALA A 271 0.69 -9.97 9.36
N PRO A 272 0.37 -9.41 10.56
CA PRO A 272 -0.69 -9.96 11.40
C PRO A 272 -2.08 -9.90 10.78
N VAL A 273 -2.36 -8.88 9.94
CA VAL A 273 -3.65 -8.74 9.25
C VAL A 273 -3.70 -9.69 8.05
N VAL A 274 -2.63 -9.75 7.27
CA VAL A 274 -2.49 -10.70 6.15
C VAL A 274 -2.56 -12.14 6.63
N ALA A 275 -1.91 -12.49 7.74
CA ALA A 275 -1.97 -13.84 8.31
C ALA A 275 -3.41 -14.26 8.64
N ARG A 276 -4.17 -13.36 9.29
CA ARG A 276 -5.58 -13.63 9.62
C ARG A 276 -6.46 -13.84 8.38
N SER A 277 -6.24 -13.10 7.29
CA SER A 277 -7.01 -13.33 6.06
C SER A 277 -6.74 -14.71 5.46
N LEU A 278 -5.50 -15.20 5.54
CA LEU A 278 -5.11 -16.53 5.05
C LEU A 278 -5.62 -17.69 5.93
N GLU A 279 -6.09 -17.42 7.16
CA GLU A 279 -6.64 -18.44 8.08
C GLU A 279 -8.16 -18.59 7.93
N THR A 280 -8.87 -17.53 7.50
CA THR A 280 -10.33 -17.53 7.36
C THR A 280 -10.82 -18.30 6.14
N ASP A 281 -9.94 -18.60 5.20
CA ASP A 281 -10.24 -19.28 3.93
C ASP A 281 -9.89 -20.79 3.93
N GLY A 282 -9.65 -21.39 5.12
CA GLY A 282 -9.23 -22.78 5.32
C GLY A 282 -10.35 -23.75 5.71
#